data_3d877ae278940efbbc537888d94d4db1
#
_entry.id   3d877ae278940efbbc537888d94d4db1
#
_cell.length_a   1.000
_cell.length_b   1.000
_cell.length_c   1.000
_cell.angle_alpha   90.00
_cell.angle_beta   90.00
_cell.angle_gamma   90.00
#
_symmetry.space_group_name_H-M   'P 1'
#
loop_
_entity.id
_entity.type
_entity.pdbx_description
1 polymer ?
#
loop_
_entity_poly.entity_id
_entity_poly.type
_entity_poly.pdbx_seq_one_letter_code
_entity_poly.pdbx_strand_id
1 'polypeptide(L)'
;MRARDHSPEELCFYSKATTDLEFQFPFGWGELWGIADRTDYDLTQHQTVSGQDMTYFDDESKEKYIPYVIEPSLGADRVTLAFLCAAYDEEEIGEGDVRTVLHFHPALAPVKVGVLPLSKKLNEGAEKVYAELSKYFNCEFDDRGNIGKRYSCLL
;
A
#
# COMPACT_ATOMS: atom_id res chain seq x y z
N MET A 1 0.90 1.72 14.12
CA MET A 1 1.36 2.96 13.47
C MET A 1 1.42 4.08 14.49
N ARG A 2 2.31 5.06 14.34
CA ARG A 2 2.36 6.28 15.16
C ARG A 2 2.72 7.48 14.27
N ALA A 3 2.38 8.69 14.72
CA ALA A 3 2.88 9.94 14.14
C ALA A 3 4.12 10.38 14.92
N ARG A 4 5.11 10.92 14.22
CA ARG A 4 6.34 11.49 14.79
C ARG A 4 6.64 12.82 14.11
N ASP A 5 6.55 13.89 14.87
CA ASP A 5 6.96 15.20 14.37
C ASP A 5 8.48 15.34 14.43
N HIS A 6 9.06 15.97 13.41
CA HIS A 6 10.47 16.28 13.37
C HIS A 6 10.79 17.44 14.31
N SER A 7 11.93 17.34 15.01
CA SER A 7 12.46 18.47 15.75
C SER A 7 13.00 19.56 14.80
N PRO A 8 13.16 20.80 15.25
CA PRO A 8 13.69 21.88 14.39
C PRO A 8 15.04 21.56 13.74
N GLU A 9 15.88 20.75 14.41
CA GLU A 9 17.20 20.35 13.92
C GLU A 9 17.15 19.27 12.85
N GLU A 10 16.04 18.52 12.77
CA GLU A 10 15.80 17.48 11.75
C GLU A 10 15.16 18.02 10.48
N LEU A 11 14.57 19.22 10.54
CA LEU A 11 13.87 19.81 9.41
C LEU A 11 14.84 20.15 8.26
N CYS A 12 14.41 19.83 7.03
CA CYS A 12 15.08 20.35 5.84
C CYS A 12 14.92 21.87 5.72
N PHE A 13 15.87 22.52 5.08
CA PHE A 13 15.90 23.98 4.93
C PHE A 13 14.65 24.58 4.24
N TYR A 14 13.95 23.80 3.45
CA TYR A 14 12.72 24.18 2.76
C TYR A 14 11.44 23.84 3.55
N SER A 15 11.56 23.13 4.66
CA SER A 15 10.40 22.65 5.41
C SER A 15 10.18 23.46 6.68
N LYS A 16 8.95 23.88 6.89
CA LYS A 16 8.50 24.52 8.13
C LYS A 16 8.10 23.51 9.18
N ALA A 17 7.54 22.37 8.76
CA ALA A 17 7.13 21.28 9.62
C ALA A 17 7.15 19.96 8.81
N THR A 18 7.49 18.86 9.47
CA THR A 18 7.42 17.51 8.89
C THR A 18 6.91 16.55 9.94
N THR A 19 5.97 15.71 9.56
CA THR A 19 5.44 14.62 10.38
C THR A 19 5.58 13.31 9.63
N ASP A 20 6.24 12.32 10.24
CA ASP A 20 6.28 10.96 9.72
C ASP A 20 5.16 10.12 10.31
N LEU A 21 4.49 9.36 9.47
CA LEU A 21 3.70 8.23 9.90
C LEU A 21 4.61 6.99 9.90
N GLU A 22 4.92 6.49 11.09
CA GLU A 22 5.80 5.35 11.26
C GLU A 22 4.99 4.05 11.45
N PHE A 23 5.51 2.97 10.89
CA PHE A 23 5.02 1.61 11.08
C PHE A 23 6.04 0.82 11.92
N GLN A 24 5.54 -0.06 12.79
CA GLN A 24 6.38 -0.97 13.55
C GLN A 24 6.67 -2.21 12.72
N PHE A 25 7.81 -2.17 12.03
CA PHE A 25 8.34 -3.31 11.29
C PHE A 25 8.98 -4.32 12.24
N PRO A 26 9.30 -5.56 11.81
CA PRO A 26 10.02 -6.53 12.62
C PRO A 26 11.40 -6.04 13.13
N PHE A 27 12.01 -5.12 12.39
CA PHE A 27 13.31 -4.49 12.73
C PHE A 27 13.17 -3.18 13.52
N GLY A 28 11.95 -2.79 13.93
CA GLY A 28 11.68 -1.59 14.72
C GLY A 28 10.80 -0.56 14.02
N TRP A 29 10.64 0.60 14.62
CA TRP A 29 9.90 1.71 14.04
C TRP A 29 10.63 2.29 12.83
N GLY A 30 9.91 2.50 11.75
CA GLY A 30 10.42 3.10 10.53
C GLY A 30 9.36 3.94 9.82
N GLU A 31 9.82 4.99 9.18
CA GLU A 31 8.98 5.86 8.36
C GLU A 31 8.27 5.05 7.28
N LEU A 32 6.96 5.22 7.18
CA LEU A 32 6.12 4.69 6.14
C LEU A 32 5.65 5.79 5.18
N TRP A 33 5.36 6.96 5.73
CA TRP A 33 4.84 8.10 5.00
C TRP A 33 5.31 9.39 5.63
N GLY A 34 5.96 10.27 4.87
CA GLY A 34 6.33 11.61 5.29
C GLY A 34 5.31 12.65 4.81
N ILE A 35 4.99 13.62 5.65
CA ILE A 35 4.11 14.75 5.31
C ILE A 35 4.85 16.02 5.69
N ALA A 36 5.25 16.82 4.69
CA ALA A 36 6.04 18.03 4.86
C ALA A 36 5.28 19.29 4.43
N ASP A 37 5.32 20.32 5.26
CA ASP A 37 4.99 21.69 4.87
C ASP A 37 6.25 22.33 4.27
N ARG A 38 6.30 22.40 2.93
CA ARG A 38 7.45 22.88 2.16
C ARG A 38 7.40 24.40 1.92
N THR A 39 6.48 25.09 2.56
CA THR A 39 6.26 26.53 2.38
C THR A 39 5.99 26.89 0.91
N ASP A 40 6.33 28.10 0.50
CA ASP A 40 6.30 28.56 -0.90
C ASP A 40 7.60 28.29 -1.66
N TYR A 41 8.54 27.55 -1.05
CA TYR A 41 9.90 27.35 -1.58
C TYR A 41 9.88 26.79 -3.02
N ASP A 42 9.21 25.68 -3.24
CA ASP A 42 9.22 25.01 -4.56
C ASP A 42 8.65 25.89 -5.66
N LEU A 43 7.48 26.49 -5.43
CA LEU A 43 6.82 27.36 -6.42
C LEU A 43 7.61 28.63 -6.69
N THR A 44 8.26 29.17 -5.65
CA THR A 44 9.17 30.32 -5.81
C THR A 44 10.38 29.97 -6.69
N GLN A 45 10.99 28.78 -6.48
CA GLN A 45 12.08 28.31 -7.35
C GLN A 45 11.61 28.08 -8.78
N HIS A 46 10.47 27.41 -8.96
CA HIS A 46 9.89 27.18 -10.28
C HIS A 46 9.56 28.48 -11.02
N GLN A 47 8.97 29.45 -10.33
CA GLN A 47 8.69 30.77 -10.90
C GLN A 47 9.98 31.49 -11.33
N THR A 48 11.00 31.46 -10.46
CA THR A 48 12.27 32.13 -10.71
C THR A 48 12.99 31.57 -11.94
N VAL A 49 13.03 30.22 -12.06
CA VAL A 49 13.76 29.55 -13.17
C VAL A 49 12.97 29.58 -14.47
N SER A 50 11.66 29.38 -14.43
CA SER A 50 10.81 29.28 -15.64
C SER A 50 10.35 30.65 -16.17
N GLY A 51 10.30 31.65 -15.29
CA GLY A 51 9.68 32.95 -15.58
C GLY A 51 8.16 32.91 -15.67
N GLN A 52 7.53 31.76 -15.30
CA GLN A 52 6.08 31.60 -15.30
C GLN A 52 5.51 32.05 -13.93
N ASP A 53 4.35 32.72 -13.97
CA ASP A 53 3.65 33.14 -12.76
C ASP A 53 3.05 31.92 -12.03
N MET A 54 3.52 31.63 -10.81
CA MET A 54 3.09 30.53 -9.94
C MET A 54 2.19 31.02 -8.79
N THR A 55 1.67 32.23 -8.88
CA THR A 55 0.80 32.79 -7.85
C THR A 55 -0.64 32.31 -7.98
N TYR A 56 -1.29 32.18 -6.84
CA TYR A 56 -2.72 31.94 -6.72
C TYR A 56 -3.41 33.27 -6.35
N PHE A 57 -4.58 33.52 -6.95
CA PHE A 57 -5.45 34.61 -6.56
C PHE A 57 -6.61 34.06 -5.73
N ASP A 58 -6.72 34.53 -4.49
CA ASP A 58 -7.79 34.15 -3.60
C ASP A 58 -9.00 35.07 -3.82
N ASP A 59 -10.10 34.47 -4.28
CA ASP A 59 -11.34 35.21 -4.55
C ASP A 59 -12.04 35.73 -3.29
N GLU A 60 -11.78 35.14 -2.13
CA GLU A 60 -12.39 35.58 -0.88
C GLU A 60 -11.64 36.78 -0.28
N SER A 61 -10.33 36.64 -0.09
CA SER A 61 -9.49 37.73 0.46
C SER A 61 -9.12 38.80 -0.55
N LYS A 62 -9.25 38.50 -1.88
CA LYS A 62 -8.78 39.33 -2.99
C LYS A 62 -7.27 39.54 -3.01
N GLU A 63 -6.54 38.65 -2.40
CA GLU A 63 -5.08 38.68 -2.35
C GLU A 63 -4.46 37.75 -3.38
N LYS A 64 -3.25 38.12 -3.82
CA LYS A 64 -2.43 37.30 -4.73
C LYS A 64 -1.17 36.88 -4.00
N TYR A 65 -0.91 35.59 -3.91
CA TYR A 65 0.25 35.04 -3.20
C TYR A 65 0.75 33.73 -3.84
N ILE A 66 1.99 33.34 -3.53
CA ILE A 66 2.51 32.01 -3.86
C ILE A 66 2.04 31.05 -2.74
N PRO A 67 1.24 30.01 -3.05
CA PRO A 67 0.73 29.09 -2.04
C PRO A 67 1.82 28.20 -1.44
N TYR A 68 1.61 27.76 -0.21
CA TYR A 68 2.41 26.73 0.40
C TYR A 68 2.12 25.36 -0.22
N VAL A 69 3.14 24.54 -0.33
CA VAL A 69 3.06 23.17 -0.82
C VAL A 69 3.09 22.22 0.38
N ILE A 70 2.07 21.41 0.49
CA ILE A 70 2.06 20.28 1.42
C ILE A 70 2.34 19.00 0.62
N GLU A 71 3.45 18.35 0.94
CA GLU A 71 3.93 17.15 0.26
C GLU A 71 3.67 15.90 1.12
N PRO A 72 2.65 15.09 0.83
CA PRO A 72 2.58 13.73 1.32
C PRO A 72 3.39 12.82 0.40
N SER A 73 4.34 12.05 0.96
CA SER A 73 5.24 11.18 0.20
C SER A 73 5.35 9.81 0.86
N LEU A 74 5.20 8.73 0.06
CA LEU A 74 5.36 7.37 0.53
C LEU A 74 6.05 6.49 -0.52
N GLY A 75 6.86 5.53 -0.06
CA GLY A 75 7.53 4.56 -0.92
C GLY A 75 6.66 3.31 -1.15
N ALA A 76 6.39 2.98 -2.42
CA ALA A 76 5.58 1.81 -2.78
C ALA A 76 6.12 0.50 -2.20
N ASP A 77 7.44 0.28 -2.25
CA ASP A 77 8.08 -0.93 -1.73
C ASP A 77 7.94 -1.03 -0.21
N ARG A 78 8.08 0.11 0.51
CA ARG A 78 7.95 0.15 1.96
C ARG A 78 6.50 -0.08 2.40
N VAL A 79 5.54 0.46 1.67
CA VAL A 79 4.10 0.20 1.90
C VAL A 79 3.77 -1.27 1.65
N THR A 80 4.30 -1.86 0.58
CA THR A 80 4.14 -3.28 0.28
C THR A 80 4.70 -4.14 1.42
N LEU A 81 5.91 -3.83 1.91
CA LEU A 81 6.49 -4.53 3.05
C LEU A 81 5.63 -4.38 4.31
N ALA A 82 5.08 -3.20 4.58
CA ALA A 82 4.20 -2.99 5.73
C ALA A 82 2.93 -3.85 5.65
N PHE A 83 2.31 -3.97 4.46
CA PHE A 83 1.17 -4.85 4.25
C PHE A 83 1.52 -6.32 4.43
N LEU A 84 2.68 -6.77 3.91
CA LEU A 84 3.17 -8.12 4.14
C LEU A 84 3.38 -8.42 5.62
N CYS A 85 4.05 -7.50 6.35
CA CYS A 85 4.26 -7.64 7.78
C CYS A 85 2.96 -7.64 8.59
N ALA A 86 1.97 -6.85 8.17
CA ALA A 86 0.68 -6.78 8.84
C ALA A 86 -0.22 -7.99 8.56
N ALA A 87 -0.04 -8.63 7.41
CA ALA A 87 -0.81 -9.80 7.01
C ALA A 87 -0.20 -11.13 7.45
N TYR A 88 1.09 -11.14 7.80
CA TYR A 88 1.82 -12.33 8.21
C TYR A 88 1.27 -12.89 9.52
N ASP A 89 0.99 -14.20 9.52
CA ASP A 89 0.60 -14.95 10.71
C ASP A 89 1.14 -16.38 10.66
N GLU A 90 1.27 -16.99 11.82
CA GLU A 90 1.69 -18.39 12.00
C GLU A 90 0.58 -19.16 12.69
N GLU A 91 -0.09 -20.05 11.95
CA GLU A 91 -1.18 -20.86 12.47
C GLU A 91 -0.68 -22.25 12.88
N GLU A 92 -0.94 -22.64 14.12
CA GLU A 92 -0.70 -24.01 14.58
C GLU A 92 -1.77 -24.96 14.02
N ILE A 93 -1.35 -25.94 13.21
CA ILE A 93 -2.22 -26.93 12.54
C ILE A 93 -2.15 -28.32 13.12
N GLY A 94 -1.32 -28.53 14.13
CA GLY A 94 -1.14 -29.80 14.85
C GLY A 94 -0.04 -29.70 15.88
N GLU A 95 0.21 -30.75 16.66
CA GLU A 95 1.27 -30.74 17.68
C GLU A 95 2.65 -30.50 17.05
N GLY A 96 3.14 -29.25 17.18
CA GLY A 96 4.44 -28.80 16.68
C GLY A 96 4.52 -28.53 15.17
N ASP A 97 3.38 -28.54 14.47
CA ASP A 97 3.32 -28.23 13.04
C ASP A 97 2.67 -26.84 12.83
N VAL A 98 3.39 -25.94 12.19
CA VAL A 98 3.02 -24.54 11.99
C VAL A 98 3.00 -24.23 10.50
N ARG A 99 1.97 -23.52 10.04
CA ARG A 99 1.95 -22.97 8.69
C ARG A 99 1.98 -21.46 8.73
N THR A 100 2.69 -20.87 7.78
CA THR A 100 2.66 -19.44 7.52
C THR A 100 1.48 -19.10 6.61
N VAL A 101 0.70 -18.10 7.00
CA VAL A 101 -0.42 -17.56 6.21
C VAL A 101 -0.30 -16.06 6.08
N LEU A 102 -0.95 -15.49 5.06
CA LEU A 102 -1.00 -14.05 4.81
C LEU A 102 -2.47 -13.59 4.80
N HIS A 103 -2.92 -13.02 5.90
CA HIS A 103 -4.28 -12.50 6.05
C HIS A 103 -4.44 -11.14 5.36
N PHE A 104 -4.29 -11.10 4.04
CA PHE A 104 -4.50 -9.87 3.28
C PHE A 104 -5.96 -9.43 3.30
N HIS A 105 -6.15 -8.12 3.39
CA HIS A 105 -7.44 -7.54 3.05
C HIS A 105 -7.81 -7.93 1.60
N PRO A 106 -9.07 -8.32 1.30
CA PRO A 106 -9.47 -8.80 -0.03
C PRO A 106 -9.12 -7.84 -1.18
N ALA A 107 -9.10 -6.53 -0.93
CA ALA A 107 -8.68 -5.53 -1.92
C ALA A 107 -7.19 -5.64 -2.28
N LEU A 108 -6.34 -6.15 -1.37
CA LEU A 108 -4.88 -6.24 -1.55
C LEU A 108 -4.43 -7.65 -1.96
N ALA A 109 -5.23 -8.69 -1.65
CA ALA A 109 -4.89 -10.05 -2.03
C ALA A 109 -4.62 -10.15 -3.54
N PRO A 110 -3.48 -10.72 -3.98
CA PRO A 110 -3.14 -10.81 -5.41
C PRO A 110 -4.12 -11.71 -6.18
N VAL A 111 -4.57 -12.80 -5.58
CA VAL A 111 -5.60 -13.67 -6.12
C VAL A 111 -6.93 -13.36 -5.45
N LYS A 112 -7.96 -13.07 -6.24
CA LYS A 112 -9.29 -12.73 -5.72
C LYS A 112 -10.22 -13.94 -5.61
N VAL A 113 -10.04 -14.90 -6.50
CA VAL A 113 -10.87 -16.10 -6.58
C VAL A 113 -10.01 -17.31 -6.93
N GLY A 114 -10.06 -18.34 -6.10
CA GLY A 114 -9.51 -19.65 -6.42
C GLY A 114 -10.63 -20.60 -6.91
N VAL A 115 -10.50 -21.16 -8.10
CA VAL A 115 -11.42 -22.18 -8.62
C VAL A 115 -10.80 -23.55 -8.43
N LEU A 116 -11.31 -24.30 -7.44
CA LEU A 116 -10.74 -25.56 -6.94
C LEU A 116 -11.75 -26.70 -7.11
N PRO A 117 -11.81 -27.38 -8.27
CA PRO A 117 -12.75 -28.49 -8.48
C PRO A 117 -12.47 -29.62 -7.51
N LEU A 118 -13.50 -30.15 -6.83
CA LEU A 118 -13.37 -31.23 -5.86
C LEU A 118 -12.71 -32.50 -6.46
N SER A 119 -12.98 -32.75 -7.73
CA SER A 119 -12.37 -33.85 -8.49
C SER A 119 -12.21 -33.48 -9.95
N LYS A 120 -11.28 -34.13 -10.66
CA LYS A 120 -11.05 -33.93 -12.11
C LYS A 120 -12.28 -34.15 -12.99
N LYS A 121 -13.27 -34.92 -12.52
CA LYS A 121 -14.54 -35.09 -13.23
C LYS A 121 -15.35 -33.80 -13.34
N LEU A 122 -15.07 -32.83 -12.50
CA LEU A 122 -15.76 -31.53 -12.48
C LEU A 122 -15.00 -30.44 -13.23
N ASN A 123 -13.83 -30.76 -13.82
CA ASN A 123 -12.98 -29.75 -14.46
C ASN A 123 -13.71 -28.98 -15.55
N GLU A 124 -14.47 -29.64 -16.43
CA GLU A 124 -15.18 -28.95 -17.52
C GLU A 124 -16.12 -27.84 -17.01
N GLY A 125 -16.84 -28.10 -15.92
CA GLY A 125 -17.69 -27.10 -15.27
C GLY A 125 -16.88 -26.00 -14.58
N ALA A 126 -15.81 -26.39 -13.89
CA ALA A 126 -14.93 -25.47 -13.17
C ALA A 126 -14.16 -24.54 -14.13
N GLU A 127 -13.72 -25.05 -15.29
CA GLU A 127 -13.07 -24.24 -16.33
C GLU A 127 -14.01 -23.17 -16.91
N LYS A 128 -15.29 -23.50 -17.07
CA LYS A 128 -16.31 -22.52 -17.52
C LYS A 128 -16.48 -21.42 -16.47
N VAL A 129 -16.53 -21.77 -15.18
CA VAL A 129 -16.60 -20.81 -14.08
C VAL A 129 -15.33 -19.94 -14.03
N TYR A 130 -14.15 -20.56 -14.13
CA TYR A 130 -12.88 -19.84 -14.18
C TYR A 130 -12.84 -18.87 -15.36
N ALA A 131 -13.20 -19.30 -16.56
CA ALA A 131 -13.20 -18.46 -17.76
C ALA A 131 -14.16 -17.27 -17.65
N GLU A 132 -15.27 -17.41 -16.93
CA GLU A 132 -16.21 -16.33 -16.70
C GLU A 132 -15.69 -15.34 -15.64
N LEU A 133 -15.19 -15.83 -14.50
CA LEU A 133 -14.71 -15.00 -13.41
C LEU A 133 -13.41 -14.26 -13.74
N SER A 134 -12.53 -14.87 -14.52
CA SER A 134 -11.25 -14.27 -14.91
C SER A 134 -11.39 -13.04 -15.82
N LYS A 135 -12.58 -12.76 -16.35
CA LYS A 135 -12.87 -11.50 -17.06
C LYS A 135 -12.93 -10.29 -16.12
N TYR A 136 -13.19 -10.52 -14.84
CA TYR A 136 -13.45 -9.47 -13.86
C TYR A 136 -12.47 -9.47 -12.69
N PHE A 137 -11.86 -10.62 -12.39
CA PHE A 137 -11.00 -10.82 -11.23
C PHE A 137 -9.70 -11.51 -11.62
N ASN A 138 -8.65 -11.28 -10.84
CA ASN A 138 -7.46 -12.11 -10.91
C ASN A 138 -7.78 -13.46 -10.24
N CYS A 139 -7.90 -14.51 -11.07
CA CYS A 139 -8.32 -15.83 -10.64
C CYS A 139 -7.18 -16.84 -10.78
N GLU A 140 -7.18 -17.84 -9.91
CA GLU A 140 -6.33 -19.02 -10.02
C GLU A 140 -7.17 -20.29 -10.15
N PHE A 141 -6.71 -21.23 -10.98
CA PHE A 141 -7.32 -22.54 -11.17
C PHE A 141 -6.34 -23.62 -10.77
N ASP A 142 -6.72 -24.51 -9.83
CA ASP A 142 -5.87 -25.64 -9.46
C ASP A 142 -6.70 -26.93 -9.26
N ASP A 143 -6.37 -27.97 -10.03
CA ASP A 143 -6.94 -29.31 -9.94
C ASP A 143 -5.96 -30.38 -9.46
N ARG A 144 -4.74 -29.98 -9.03
CA ARG A 144 -3.65 -30.86 -8.65
C ARG A 144 -3.77 -31.32 -7.20
N GLY A 145 -3.38 -32.57 -6.91
CA GLY A 145 -3.37 -33.10 -5.56
C GLY A 145 -4.75 -33.22 -4.92
N ASN A 146 -4.83 -33.20 -3.60
CA ASN A 146 -6.08 -33.23 -2.86
C ASN A 146 -6.61 -31.82 -2.56
N ILE A 147 -7.92 -31.72 -2.31
CA ILE A 147 -8.60 -30.43 -2.11
C ILE A 147 -8.06 -29.67 -0.89
N GLY A 148 -7.76 -30.35 0.22
CA GLY A 148 -7.23 -29.73 1.43
C GLY A 148 -5.88 -29.03 1.18
N LYS A 149 -4.98 -29.67 0.42
CA LYS A 149 -3.67 -29.09 0.08
C LYS A 149 -3.82 -27.85 -0.82
N ARG A 150 -4.78 -27.85 -1.74
CA ARG A 150 -5.07 -26.70 -2.61
C ARG A 150 -5.57 -25.49 -1.82
N TYR A 151 -6.46 -25.71 -0.85
CA TYR A 151 -6.88 -24.66 0.08
C TYR A 151 -5.70 -24.07 0.85
N SER A 152 -4.81 -24.92 1.37
CA SER A 152 -3.63 -24.46 2.12
C SER A 152 -2.63 -23.66 1.31
N CYS A 153 -2.62 -23.80 -0.03
CA CYS A 153 -1.73 -23.04 -0.91
C CYS A 153 -2.28 -21.66 -1.30
N LEU A 154 -3.58 -21.41 -1.08
CA LEU A 154 -4.24 -20.14 -1.41
C LEU A 154 -4.43 -19.22 -0.19
N LEU A 155 -4.17 -19.71 1.00
CA LEU A 155 -4.19 -18.96 2.26
C LEU A 155 -2.82 -18.37 2.56
#